data_acb03fabc459ae609cdce6e474b5cade
#
_entry.id   acb03fabc459ae609cdce6e474b5cade
#
_cell.length_a   1.000
_cell.length_b   1.000
_cell.length_c   1.000
_cell.angle_alpha   90.00
_cell.angle_beta   90.00
_cell.angle_gamma   90.00
#
_symmetry.space_group_name_H-M   'P 1'
#
loop_
_entity.id
_entity.type
_entity.pdbx_description
1 polymer ?
#
loop_
_entity_poly.entity_id
_entity_poly.type
_entity_poly.pdbx_seq_one_letter_code
_entity_poly.pdbx_strand_id
1 'polypeptide(L)'
;DWETGLRSDQIMEIERIRDHALRAVFGNWSYLKNFSQEKERFSHRKLLWVAYIGGKRESRRLLGDLILTEQDILNSIPYEDATFTTTWPIDLHYPKAIEGLENEEPFISVAVSQNITPYAVPFRTLYSRNIENLFMAGRNISVTHAALGSVRVMRTGGMMGEVVGMAAALAVKHKTTPRNIYRYHLKELKVLMERGVPGRE
;
A
#
# COMPACT_ATOMS: atom_id res chain seq x y z
N ASP A 1 -16.78 -3.97 0.02
CA ASP A 1 -15.74 -3.81 1.04
C ASP A 1 -16.20 -2.82 2.11
N TRP A 2 -15.82 -3.11 3.36
CA TRP A 2 -16.05 -2.22 4.49
C TRP A 2 -14.74 -1.53 4.83
N GLU A 3 -14.74 -0.20 4.85
CA GLU A 3 -13.55 0.60 5.13
C GLU A 3 -13.86 1.66 6.18
N THR A 4 -13.02 1.74 7.19
CA THR A 4 -13.17 2.67 8.32
C THR A 4 -11.80 3.09 8.86
N GLY A 5 -11.79 4.07 9.77
CA GLY A 5 -10.57 4.52 10.45
C GLY A 5 -9.71 5.48 9.64
N LEU A 6 -10.22 6.07 8.55
CA LEU A 6 -9.45 6.98 7.70
C LEU A 6 -8.92 8.21 8.45
N ARG A 7 -9.70 8.72 9.39
CA ARG A 7 -9.36 9.92 10.17
C ARG A 7 -8.69 9.61 11.51
N SER A 8 -8.39 8.34 11.77
CA SER A 8 -7.84 7.85 13.04
C SER A 8 -6.35 7.56 12.94
N ASP A 9 -5.63 7.64 14.07
CA ASP A 9 -4.27 7.11 14.14
C ASP A 9 -4.32 5.58 14.07
N GLN A 10 -3.90 5.03 12.91
CA GLN A 10 -3.95 3.61 12.59
C GLN A 10 -3.05 2.73 13.50
N ILE A 11 -2.26 3.33 14.37
CA ILE A 11 -1.38 2.63 15.30
C ILE A 11 -1.93 2.72 16.71
N MET A 12 -2.23 3.92 17.16
CA MET A 12 -2.68 4.15 18.54
C MET A 12 -4.14 3.73 18.76
N GLU A 13 -4.98 3.82 17.73
CA GLU A 13 -6.41 3.53 17.81
C GLU A 13 -6.80 2.22 17.12
N ILE A 14 -5.85 1.33 16.84
CA ILE A 14 -6.10 0.09 16.06
C ILE A 14 -7.17 -0.79 16.68
N GLU A 15 -7.27 -0.88 18.00
CA GLU A 15 -8.29 -1.68 18.67
C GLU A 15 -9.68 -1.05 18.53
N ARG A 16 -9.80 0.26 18.67
CA ARG A 16 -11.06 0.98 18.42
C ARG A 16 -11.52 0.82 16.97
N ILE A 17 -10.60 0.97 16.01
CA ILE A 17 -10.88 0.77 14.59
C ILE A 17 -11.33 -0.67 14.32
N ARG A 18 -10.66 -1.67 14.92
CA ARG A 18 -11.05 -3.07 14.82
C ARG A 18 -12.46 -3.30 15.36
N ASP A 19 -12.75 -2.80 16.55
CA ASP A 19 -14.05 -3.00 17.21
C ASP A 19 -15.17 -2.36 16.40
N HIS A 20 -14.91 -1.18 15.82
CA HIS A 20 -15.86 -0.53 14.91
C HIS A 20 -16.06 -1.36 13.64
N ALA A 21 -14.99 -1.89 13.03
CA ALA A 21 -15.09 -2.76 11.86
C ALA A 21 -15.83 -4.08 12.15
N LEU A 22 -15.66 -4.65 13.34
CA LEU A 22 -16.41 -5.85 13.77
C LEU A 22 -17.92 -5.58 13.88
N ARG A 23 -18.33 -4.38 14.28
CA ARG A 23 -19.75 -3.99 14.27
C ARG A 23 -20.33 -4.08 12.86
N ALA A 24 -19.59 -3.63 11.83
CA ALA A 24 -20.02 -3.77 10.44
C ALA A 24 -20.15 -5.24 10.01
N VAL A 25 -19.16 -6.07 10.36
CA VAL A 25 -19.16 -7.50 10.02
C VAL A 25 -20.36 -8.22 10.63
N PHE A 26 -20.57 -8.06 11.95
CA PHE A 26 -21.66 -8.73 12.67
C PHE A 26 -23.02 -8.14 12.30
N GLY A 27 -23.11 -6.82 12.08
CA GLY A 27 -24.32 -6.17 11.62
C GLY A 27 -24.75 -6.68 10.23
N ASN A 28 -23.79 -6.73 9.28
CA ASN A 28 -24.05 -7.29 7.97
C ASN A 28 -24.46 -8.76 8.01
N TRP A 29 -23.79 -9.57 8.86
CA TRP A 29 -24.15 -10.96 9.04
C TRP A 29 -25.58 -11.11 9.62
N SER A 30 -25.93 -10.32 10.63
CA SER A 30 -27.28 -10.27 11.19
C SER A 30 -28.31 -9.89 10.14
N TYR A 31 -28.03 -8.88 9.32
CA TYR A 31 -28.91 -8.48 8.23
C TYR A 31 -29.14 -9.63 7.22
N LEU A 32 -28.08 -10.28 6.76
CA LEU A 32 -28.18 -11.39 5.81
C LEU A 32 -29.00 -12.55 6.35
N LYS A 33 -28.86 -12.85 7.64
CA LYS A 33 -29.58 -13.96 8.29
C LYS A 33 -31.06 -13.68 8.53
N ASN A 34 -31.41 -12.42 8.86
CA ASN A 34 -32.72 -12.15 9.47
C ASN A 34 -33.58 -11.20 8.62
N PHE A 35 -32.97 -10.30 7.84
CA PHE A 35 -33.68 -9.18 7.21
C PHE A 35 -33.56 -9.15 5.68
N SER A 36 -32.53 -9.78 5.12
CA SER A 36 -32.31 -9.82 3.67
C SER A 36 -33.45 -10.57 2.96
N GLN A 37 -33.73 -10.15 1.74
CA GLN A 37 -34.65 -10.91 0.85
C GLN A 37 -34.13 -12.32 0.58
N GLU A 38 -32.82 -12.56 0.68
CA GLU A 38 -32.14 -13.85 0.51
C GLU A 38 -31.94 -14.62 1.84
N LYS A 39 -32.59 -14.24 2.94
CA LYS A 39 -32.35 -14.82 4.27
C LYS A 39 -32.46 -16.35 4.30
N GLU A 40 -33.33 -16.95 3.52
CA GLU A 40 -33.45 -18.40 3.43
C GLU A 40 -32.16 -19.09 2.93
N ARG A 41 -31.43 -18.45 2.02
CA ARG A 41 -30.11 -18.90 1.56
C ARG A 41 -29.06 -18.95 2.68
N PHE A 42 -29.23 -18.11 3.69
CA PHE A 42 -28.32 -17.99 4.82
C PHE A 42 -28.81 -18.72 6.09
N SER A 43 -30.04 -19.27 6.09
CA SER A 43 -30.66 -19.86 7.26
C SER A 43 -29.80 -20.94 7.93
N HIS A 44 -29.20 -21.85 7.15
CA HIS A 44 -28.33 -22.94 7.64
C HIS A 44 -26.84 -22.59 7.62
N ARG A 45 -26.47 -21.37 7.26
CA ARG A 45 -25.07 -20.92 7.25
C ARG A 45 -24.70 -20.34 8.61
N LYS A 46 -23.42 -20.50 9.01
CA LYS A 46 -22.84 -19.89 10.19
C LYS A 46 -21.58 -19.12 9.83
N LEU A 47 -21.29 -18.05 10.57
CA LEU A 47 -20.04 -17.33 10.49
C LEU A 47 -18.95 -18.18 11.16
N LEU A 48 -18.01 -18.70 10.38
CA LEU A 48 -16.97 -19.61 10.88
C LEU A 48 -15.77 -18.86 11.44
N TRP A 49 -15.42 -17.75 10.82
CA TRP A 49 -14.21 -17.01 11.16
C TRP A 49 -14.34 -15.55 10.74
N VAL A 50 -13.76 -14.68 11.56
CA VAL A 50 -13.57 -13.25 11.27
C VAL A 50 -12.14 -12.90 11.67
N ALA A 51 -11.46 -12.10 10.86
CA ALA A 51 -10.13 -11.60 11.19
C ALA A 51 -10.18 -10.77 12.48
N TYR A 52 -9.33 -11.09 13.44
CA TYR A 52 -9.21 -10.33 14.69
C TYR A 52 -8.53 -8.97 14.48
N ILE A 53 -7.62 -8.89 13.49
CA ILE A 53 -6.89 -7.66 13.17
C ILE A 53 -7.45 -7.08 11.89
N GLY A 54 -7.75 -5.78 11.90
CA GLY A 54 -8.16 -5.04 10.70
C GLY A 54 -7.06 -5.02 9.63
N GLY A 55 -7.43 -5.20 8.38
CA GLY A 55 -6.52 -5.13 7.24
C GLY A 55 -6.10 -3.67 6.97
N LYS A 56 -4.96 -3.24 7.47
CA LYS A 56 -4.43 -1.89 7.20
C LYS A 56 -4.10 -1.73 5.72
N ARG A 57 -4.68 -0.72 5.08
CA ARG A 57 -4.35 -0.35 3.71
C ARG A 57 -3.29 0.73 3.64
N GLU A 58 -3.30 1.65 4.58
CA GLU A 58 -2.36 2.76 4.72
C GLU A 58 -2.11 3.05 6.20
N SER A 59 -0.90 3.51 6.53
CA SER A 59 -0.51 3.94 7.86
C SER A 59 0.69 4.89 7.72
N ARG A 60 1.65 4.84 8.63
CA ARG A 60 2.88 5.65 8.57
C ARG A 60 3.72 5.24 7.36
N ARG A 61 4.21 6.23 6.64
CA ARG A 61 5.21 6.07 5.57
C ARG A 61 6.55 6.55 6.08
N LEU A 62 7.61 5.91 5.63
CA LEU A 62 8.98 6.31 5.91
C LEU A 62 9.39 7.42 4.94
N LEU A 63 10.38 8.21 5.33
CA LEU A 63 10.92 9.27 4.48
C LEU A 63 12.18 8.78 3.78
N GLY A 64 12.14 8.75 2.46
CA GLY A 64 13.30 8.55 1.60
C GLY A 64 13.98 9.86 1.21
N ASP A 65 15.02 9.77 0.41
CA ASP A 65 15.66 10.96 -0.17
C ASP A 65 14.78 11.66 -1.20
N LEU A 66 13.76 10.94 -1.72
CA LEU A 66 12.70 11.46 -2.56
C LEU A 66 11.35 11.04 -1.98
N ILE A 67 10.39 11.95 -1.96
CA ILE A 67 8.98 11.66 -1.68
C ILE A 67 8.25 11.72 -3.01
N LEU A 68 7.81 10.57 -3.53
CA LEU A 68 7.06 10.50 -4.77
C LEU A 68 5.69 11.16 -4.59
N THR A 69 5.34 12.04 -5.51
CA THR A 69 4.05 12.74 -5.54
C THR A 69 3.17 12.23 -6.68
N GLU A 70 1.88 12.48 -6.58
CA GLU A 70 0.94 12.23 -7.68
C GLU A 70 1.27 13.04 -8.93
N GLN A 71 1.84 14.23 -8.77
CA GLN A 71 2.26 15.09 -9.88
C GLN A 71 3.42 14.47 -10.67
N ASP A 72 4.36 13.80 -9.97
CA ASP A 72 5.43 13.06 -10.64
C ASP A 72 4.87 11.97 -11.55
N ILE A 73 3.88 11.23 -11.06
CA ILE A 73 3.22 10.14 -11.80
C ILE A 73 2.41 10.68 -12.97
N LEU A 74 1.55 11.67 -12.72
CA LEU A 74 0.63 12.22 -13.71
C LEU A 74 1.36 12.93 -14.85
N ASN A 75 2.44 13.63 -14.53
CA ASN A 75 3.26 14.33 -15.51
C ASN A 75 4.39 13.44 -16.07
N SER A 76 4.44 12.18 -15.68
CA SER A 76 5.47 11.22 -16.13
C SER A 76 6.90 11.77 -15.94
N ILE A 77 7.18 12.41 -14.81
CA ILE A 77 8.48 13.01 -14.53
C ILE A 77 9.56 11.92 -14.51
N PRO A 78 10.55 11.96 -15.40
CA PRO A 78 11.57 10.92 -15.46
C PRO A 78 12.62 11.14 -14.37
N TYR A 79 13.02 10.04 -13.72
CA TYR A 79 14.12 10.02 -12.77
C TYR A 79 15.22 9.08 -13.25
N GLU A 80 16.48 9.48 -13.09
CA GLU A 80 17.64 8.67 -13.47
C GLU A 80 17.73 7.34 -12.72
N ASP A 81 17.17 7.31 -11.48
CA ASP A 81 17.13 6.16 -10.59
C ASP A 81 15.81 5.38 -10.65
N ALA A 82 15.09 5.48 -11.77
CA ALA A 82 13.90 4.66 -12.03
C ALA A 82 14.20 3.17 -11.92
N THR A 83 13.35 2.43 -11.22
CA THR A 83 13.56 0.99 -10.92
C THR A 83 12.37 0.11 -11.28
N PHE A 84 11.30 0.13 -10.52
CA PHE A 84 10.11 -0.68 -10.81
C PHE A 84 9.00 0.16 -11.42
N THR A 85 8.08 -0.49 -12.14
CA THR A 85 7.01 0.21 -12.86
C THR A 85 5.66 -0.04 -12.21
N THR A 86 4.87 1.02 -12.02
CA THR A 86 3.44 0.92 -11.75
C THR A 86 2.61 1.20 -12.99
N THR A 87 1.52 0.43 -13.15
CA THR A 87 0.50 0.61 -14.20
C THR A 87 -0.89 0.80 -13.60
N TRP A 88 -0.98 0.74 -12.25
CA TRP A 88 -2.24 0.88 -11.54
C TRP A 88 -2.64 2.35 -11.48
N PRO A 89 -3.90 2.70 -11.71
CA PRO A 89 -4.35 4.08 -11.58
C PRO A 89 -4.11 4.61 -10.16
N ILE A 90 -4.09 5.92 -10.00
CA ILE A 90 -4.19 6.54 -8.68
C ILE A 90 -5.60 6.26 -8.18
N ASP A 91 -5.72 5.30 -7.26
CA ASP A 91 -6.97 4.79 -6.72
C ASP A 91 -7.08 5.17 -5.24
N LEU A 92 -7.95 6.14 -4.96
CA LEU A 92 -8.16 6.70 -3.63
C LEU A 92 -9.56 6.34 -3.13
N HIS A 93 -9.66 6.05 -1.85
CA HIS A 93 -10.89 5.69 -1.18
C HIS A 93 -11.25 6.75 -0.15
N TYR A 94 -12.37 7.42 -0.35
CA TYR A 94 -12.86 8.47 0.55
C TYR A 94 -14.02 7.94 1.38
N PRO A 95 -14.08 8.25 2.70
CA PRO A 95 -15.19 7.83 3.53
C PRO A 95 -16.49 8.47 3.03
N LYS A 96 -17.54 7.65 2.93
CA LYS A 96 -18.87 8.09 2.55
C LYS A 96 -19.75 8.16 3.80
N ALA A 97 -20.25 9.34 4.10
CA ALA A 97 -21.27 9.50 5.14
C ALA A 97 -22.52 8.67 4.79
N ILE A 98 -23.18 8.14 5.80
CA ILE A 98 -24.43 7.40 5.67
C ILE A 98 -25.55 8.35 6.04
N GLU A 99 -26.56 8.45 5.19
CA GLU A 99 -27.73 9.31 5.45
C GLU A 99 -28.39 8.95 6.78
N GLY A 100 -28.61 9.95 7.62
CA GLY A 100 -29.13 9.78 8.98
C GLY A 100 -28.08 9.38 10.03
N LEU A 101 -26.82 9.18 9.64
CA LEU A 101 -25.71 8.81 10.52
C LEU A 101 -24.46 9.65 10.23
N GLU A 102 -24.63 10.92 9.88
CA GLU A 102 -23.57 11.81 9.41
C GLU A 102 -22.48 12.07 10.48
N ASN A 103 -22.85 11.94 11.76
CA ASN A 103 -21.94 12.09 12.88
C ASN A 103 -21.21 10.80 13.28
N GLU A 104 -21.61 9.67 12.69
CA GLU A 104 -20.99 8.37 12.97
C GLU A 104 -19.77 8.15 12.08
N GLU A 105 -18.83 7.35 12.57
CA GLU A 105 -17.70 6.93 11.74
C GLU A 105 -18.19 6.04 10.59
N PRO A 106 -17.91 6.39 9.31
CA PRO A 106 -18.43 5.63 8.18
C PRO A 106 -17.80 4.25 8.07
N PHE A 107 -18.55 3.31 7.53
CA PHE A 107 -18.08 1.96 7.16
C PHE A 107 -17.85 1.79 5.66
N ILE A 108 -18.21 2.78 4.85
CA ILE A 108 -18.21 2.69 3.39
C ILE A 108 -17.29 3.77 2.85
N SER A 109 -16.55 3.43 1.80
CA SER A 109 -15.78 4.39 1.02
C SER A 109 -16.26 4.47 -0.43
N VAL A 110 -15.96 5.58 -1.06
CA VAL A 110 -16.11 5.78 -2.50
C VAL A 110 -14.72 5.77 -3.12
N ALA A 111 -14.51 4.88 -4.09
CA ALA A 111 -13.29 4.86 -4.87
C ALA A 111 -13.32 5.98 -5.93
N VAL A 112 -12.26 6.77 -5.98
CA VAL A 112 -12.00 7.76 -7.03
C VAL A 112 -10.71 7.36 -7.71
N SER A 113 -10.79 7.08 -9.01
CA SER A 113 -9.68 6.55 -9.78
C SER A 113 -9.27 7.51 -10.88
N GLN A 114 -7.96 7.77 -11.00
CA GLN A 114 -7.37 8.55 -12.08
C GLN A 114 -6.36 7.69 -12.83
N ASN A 115 -6.61 7.47 -14.13
CA ASN A 115 -5.72 6.70 -14.98
C ASN A 115 -4.35 7.38 -15.12
N ILE A 116 -3.32 6.55 -15.25
CA ILE A 116 -1.94 6.97 -15.47
C ILE A 116 -1.36 6.26 -16.70
N THR A 117 -0.31 6.81 -17.27
CA THR A 117 0.60 6.05 -18.12
C THR A 117 1.52 5.17 -17.26
N PRO A 118 2.04 4.03 -17.77
CA PRO A 118 3.03 3.26 -17.03
C PRO A 118 4.17 4.15 -16.54
N TYR A 119 4.42 4.13 -15.23
CA TYR A 119 5.36 5.04 -14.58
C TYR A 119 6.44 4.29 -13.82
N ALA A 120 7.70 4.63 -14.07
CA ALA A 120 8.86 4.03 -13.44
C ALA A 120 9.23 4.79 -12.15
N VAL A 121 9.10 4.11 -11.02
CA VAL A 121 9.27 4.70 -9.68
C VAL A 121 10.74 4.76 -9.29
N PRO A 122 11.23 5.90 -8.77
CA PRO A 122 12.65 6.08 -8.43
C PRO A 122 13.08 5.29 -7.19
N PHE A 123 14.32 4.78 -7.22
CA PHE A 123 14.94 4.01 -6.13
C PHE A 123 15.03 4.79 -4.82
N ARG A 124 15.21 6.11 -4.88
CA ARG A 124 15.27 6.98 -3.68
C ARG A 124 14.02 6.97 -2.81
N THR A 125 12.93 6.37 -3.27
CA THR A 125 11.72 6.11 -2.48
C THR A 125 11.82 4.86 -1.62
N LEU A 126 12.83 4.00 -1.84
CA LEU A 126 12.95 2.66 -1.28
C LEU A 126 13.98 2.55 -0.15
N TYR A 127 14.57 3.63 0.30
CA TYR A 127 15.46 3.63 1.47
C TYR A 127 15.23 4.86 2.34
N SER A 128 15.54 4.72 3.64
CA SER A 128 15.34 5.79 4.61
C SER A 128 16.41 6.86 4.48
N ARG A 129 16.01 8.14 4.58
CA ARG A 129 16.94 9.26 4.57
C ARG A 129 17.61 9.52 5.92
N ASN A 130 17.01 9.04 7.02
CA ASN A 130 17.47 9.31 8.38
C ASN A 130 17.91 8.05 9.17
N ILE A 131 17.70 6.85 8.59
CA ILE A 131 18.22 5.59 9.13
C ILE A 131 19.13 4.99 8.06
N GLU A 132 20.42 4.95 8.32
CA GLU A 132 21.44 4.69 7.31
C GLU A 132 21.38 3.31 6.67
N ASN A 133 20.94 2.28 7.40
CA ASN A 133 20.93 0.89 6.97
C ASN A 133 19.52 0.33 6.75
N LEU A 134 18.54 1.18 6.41
CA LEU A 134 17.15 0.76 6.23
C LEU A 134 16.69 0.91 4.79
N PHE A 135 16.30 -0.21 4.19
CA PHE A 135 15.49 -0.26 2.97
C PHE A 135 14.00 -0.33 3.29
N MET A 136 13.18 0.01 2.33
CA MET A 136 11.72 0.03 2.42
C MET A 136 11.11 -0.62 1.18
N ALA A 137 10.14 -1.50 1.38
CA ALA A 137 9.32 -2.07 0.30
C ALA A 137 7.87 -2.22 0.76
N GLY A 138 6.92 -1.99 -0.13
CA GLY A 138 5.50 -2.09 0.18
C GLY A 138 4.84 -0.74 0.46
N ARG A 139 3.80 -0.73 1.28
CA ARG A 139 2.95 0.46 1.52
C ARG A 139 3.56 1.54 2.42
N ASN A 140 4.75 1.30 2.92
CA ASN A 140 5.50 2.22 3.79
C ASN A 140 6.62 2.97 3.09
N ILE A 141 6.74 2.87 1.76
CA ILE A 141 7.75 3.60 0.99
C ILE A 141 7.50 5.12 1.02
N SER A 142 8.47 5.88 0.54
CA SER A 142 8.45 7.34 0.60
C SER A 142 7.59 7.95 -0.52
N VAL A 143 6.30 8.11 -0.24
CA VAL A 143 5.29 8.64 -1.19
C VAL A 143 4.27 9.52 -0.47
N THR A 144 3.57 10.39 -1.21
CA THR A 144 2.36 11.07 -0.72
C THR A 144 1.19 10.08 -0.61
N HIS A 145 0.10 10.48 0.05
CA HIS A 145 -1.13 9.68 0.11
C HIS A 145 -1.68 9.37 -1.29
N ALA A 146 -1.75 10.37 -2.16
CA ALA A 146 -2.29 10.19 -3.50
C ALA A 146 -1.40 9.29 -4.37
N ALA A 147 -0.08 9.49 -4.36
CA ALA A 147 0.85 8.62 -5.08
C ALA A 147 0.82 7.17 -4.58
N LEU A 148 0.57 6.95 -3.27
CA LEU A 148 0.41 5.60 -2.71
C LEU A 148 -0.73 4.84 -3.39
N GLY A 149 -1.80 5.52 -3.78
CA GLY A 149 -2.92 4.90 -4.51
C GLY A 149 -2.48 4.08 -5.72
N SER A 150 -1.44 4.53 -6.42
CA SER A 150 -0.92 3.85 -7.61
C SER A 150 0.08 2.72 -7.28
N VAL A 151 0.86 2.83 -6.20
CA VAL A 151 1.99 1.92 -5.96
C VAL A 151 1.73 0.85 -4.89
N ARG A 152 0.59 0.90 -4.18
CA ARG A 152 0.27 0.02 -3.05
C ARG A 152 -0.18 -1.39 -3.41
N VAL A 153 -0.43 -1.68 -4.69
CA VAL A 153 -0.96 -2.98 -5.12
C VAL A 153 0.09 -4.10 -5.04
N MET A 154 -0.36 -5.33 -4.84
CA MET A 154 0.52 -6.47 -4.54
C MET A 154 1.61 -6.71 -5.58
N ARG A 155 1.27 -6.62 -6.88
CA ARG A 155 2.25 -6.81 -7.95
C ARG A 155 3.37 -5.77 -7.89
N THR A 156 3.02 -4.51 -7.73
CA THR A 156 4.00 -3.42 -7.57
C THR A 156 4.84 -3.62 -6.31
N GLY A 157 4.20 -4.03 -5.20
CA GLY A 157 4.90 -4.38 -3.96
C GLY A 157 5.90 -5.53 -4.12
N GLY A 158 5.57 -6.53 -4.94
CA GLY A 158 6.50 -7.62 -5.30
C GLY A 158 7.74 -7.10 -6.01
N MET A 159 7.57 -6.25 -7.03
CA MET A 159 8.69 -5.62 -7.74
C MET A 159 9.56 -4.74 -6.83
N MET A 160 8.97 -4.02 -5.87
CA MET A 160 9.74 -3.29 -4.85
C MET A 160 10.65 -4.23 -4.05
N GLY A 161 10.11 -5.39 -3.66
CA GLY A 161 10.86 -6.41 -2.93
C GLY A 161 12.05 -6.94 -3.71
N GLU A 162 11.89 -7.18 -5.02
CA GLU A 162 12.98 -7.61 -5.90
C GLU A 162 14.08 -6.55 -5.98
N VAL A 163 13.72 -5.28 -6.23
CA VAL A 163 14.68 -4.17 -6.27
C VAL A 163 15.43 -4.03 -4.95
N VAL A 164 14.71 -4.05 -3.83
CA VAL A 164 15.31 -3.93 -2.49
C VAL A 164 16.21 -5.13 -2.18
N GLY A 165 15.82 -6.36 -2.56
CA GLY A 165 16.63 -7.55 -2.40
C GLY A 165 17.96 -7.45 -3.16
N MET A 166 17.93 -7.03 -4.43
CA MET A 166 19.11 -6.80 -5.26
C MET A 166 20.01 -5.70 -4.67
N ALA A 167 19.39 -4.59 -4.27
CA ALA A 167 20.14 -3.48 -3.65
C ALA A 167 20.77 -3.87 -2.32
N ALA A 168 20.10 -4.67 -1.50
CA ALA A 168 20.64 -5.18 -0.24
C ALA A 168 21.83 -6.13 -0.48
N ALA A 169 21.75 -7.00 -1.49
CA ALA A 169 22.88 -7.85 -1.88
C ALA A 169 24.10 -7.03 -2.30
N LEU A 170 23.89 -5.96 -3.08
CA LEU A 170 24.97 -5.03 -3.43
C LEU A 170 25.50 -4.26 -2.21
N ALA A 171 24.64 -3.85 -1.29
CA ALA A 171 25.06 -3.17 -0.07
C ALA A 171 26.00 -4.06 0.78
N VAL A 172 25.67 -5.35 0.90
CA VAL A 172 26.54 -6.34 1.57
C VAL A 172 27.85 -6.53 0.81
N LYS A 173 27.77 -6.75 -0.52
CA LYS A 173 28.94 -6.95 -1.40
C LYS A 173 29.95 -5.80 -1.27
N HIS A 174 29.47 -4.57 -1.29
CA HIS A 174 30.30 -3.35 -1.26
C HIS A 174 30.50 -2.79 0.16
N LYS A 175 29.97 -3.46 1.20
CA LYS A 175 30.03 -3.02 2.62
C LYS A 175 29.60 -1.55 2.76
N THR A 176 28.44 -1.21 2.19
CA THR A 176 27.98 0.16 2.06
C THR A 176 26.50 0.33 2.45
N THR A 177 26.01 1.57 2.47
CA THR A 177 24.65 1.91 2.87
C THR A 177 23.69 1.94 1.68
N PRO A 178 22.36 1.82 1.90
CA PRO A 178 21.34 1.98 0.87
C PRO A 178 21.49 3.23 0.00
N ARG A 179 21.77 4.39 0.62
CA ARG A 179 22.00 5.65 -0.10
C ARG A 179 23.22 5.59 -1.02
N ASN A 180 24.27 4.88 -0.61
CA ASN A 180 25.45 4.74 -1.43
C ASN A 180 25.25 3.79 -2.61
N ILE A 181 24.25 2.87 -2.55
CA ILE A 181 23.84 2.13 -3.74
C ILE A 181 23.33 3.11 -4.81
N TYR A 182 22.47 4.07 -4.45
CA TYR A 182 22.07 5.12 -5.37
C TYR A 182 23.27 5.92 -5.90
N ARG A 183 24.15 6.38 -5.01
CA ARG A 183 25.23 7.31 -5.38
C ARG A 183 26.34 6.69 -6.23
N TYR A 184 26.69 5.44 -5.96
CA TYR A 184 27.92 4.83 -6.49
C TYR A 184 27.70 3.51 -7.23
N HIS A 185 26.57 2.83 -7.02
CA HIS A 185 26.31 1.50 -7.54
C HIS A 185 24.99 1.38 -8.32
N LEU A 186 24.36 2.50 -8.67
CA LEU A 186 23.07 2.50 -9.38
C LEU A 186 23.14 1.74 -10.72
N LYS A 187 24.24 1.90 -11.46
CA LYS A 187 24.45 1.17 -12.72
C LYS A 187 24.50 -0.34 -12.52
N GLU A 188 25.16 -0.80 -11.47
CA GLU A 188 25.25 -2.21 -11.13
C GLU A 188 23.87 -2.77 -10.72
N LEU A 189 23.12 -2.00 -9.92
CA LEU A 189 21.72 -2.33 -9.58
C LEU A 189 20.87 -2.49 -10.84
N LYS A 190 20.93 -1.56 -11.79
CA LYS A 190 20.17 -1.63 -13.05
C LYS A 190 20.52 -2.88 -13.86
N VAL A 191 21.80 -3.25 -13.94
CA VAL A 191 22.23 -4.49 -14.60
C VAL A 191 21.64 -5.73 -13.93
N LEU A 192 21.57 -5.77 -12.58
CA LEU A 192 20.92 -6.87 -11.87
C LEU A 192 19.42 -6.93 -12.17
N MET A 193 18.75 -5.78 -12.21
CA MET A 193 17.33 -5.70 -12.53
C MET A 193 17.03 -6.19 -13.96
N GLU A 194 17.86 -5.85 -14.93
CA GLU A 194 17.74 -6.31 -16.33
C GLU A 194 17.86 -7.84 -16.43
N ARG A 195 18.72 -8.46 -15.61
CA ARG A 195 18.87 -9.92 -15.55
C ARG A 195 17.67 -10.61 -14.89
N GLY A 196 16.96 -9.88 -14.04
CA GLY A 196 15.86 -10.42 -13.26
C GLY A 196 16.29 -11.36 -12.15
N VAL A 197 15.30 -11.88 -11.42
CA VAL A 197 15.52 -12.95 -10.42
C VAL A 197 15.49 -14.28 -11.16
N PRO A 198 16.51 -15.17 -11.02
CA PRO A 198 16.45 -16.49 -11.59
C PRO A 198 15.18 -17.22 -11.17
N GLY A 199 14.47 -17.77 -12.15
CA GLY A 199 13.30 -18.60 -11.88
C GLY A 199 13.68 -19.76 -10.95
N ARG A 200 12.77 -20.12 -10.04
CA ARG A 200 12.88 -21.42 -9.36
C ARG A 200 12.48 -22.46 -10.39
N GLU A 201 13.43 -23.25 -10.86
CA GLU A 201 13.15 -24.49 -11.58
C GLU A 201 12.41 -25.48 -10.69
#